data_9874ff0565c166aa09e5254608b02d77
#
_entry.id   9874ff0565c166aa09e5254608b02d77
#
_cell.length_a   1.000
_cell.length_b   1.000
_cell.length_c   1.000
_cell.angle_alpha   90.00
_cell.angle_beta   90.00
_cell.angle_gamma   90.00
#
_symmetry.space_group_name_H-M   'P 1'
#
loop_
_entity.id
_entity.type
_entity.pdbx_description
1 polymer ?
#
loop_
_entity_poly.entity_id
_entity_poly.type
_entity_poly.pdbx_seq_one_letter_code
_entity_poly.pdbx_strand_id
1 'polypeptide(L)'
;MGNGKLVYSQLLDFLDRNHFNYLVRKYEGDKYVKNFTCYNQLAVLMYGQLSNRESLRDVVFATQALEDKAYRLGFGKYVSRSTLADANNKRDYHIFEQFAYHTVVAARKCRATDIFKLGGNVYAFDSTTIELCLETFKWAIFRKNQRKGGIKVHTLYDLETSIPTFFHITEARVNDMNAMDVIPYEEDSFYIFDRGYNDFQRLFRINVIGAYFIVKGKKNNDFKPLKWTRRFPPGSGILSDAIGYMNSEQTRFKYPEKIRRITYWDEEQQRKLIFFTNALDISPMMAAELYHNRWQIELFFKWLKQHLKIKKFWGESENAVRIQINSAITAYCMMAIVQKKMGIERPIYEMLQLASVSLTETTPLNKLFGKPNYNIVNDLDGSSEPSLF
;
A
#
# COMPACT_ATOMS: atom_id res chain seq x y z
N MET A 1 -6.31 -29.60 3.06
CA MET A 1 -5.07 -28.80 3.21
C MET A 1 -4.81 -28.50 4.69
N GLY A 2 -3.62 -28.78 5.18
CA GLY A 2 -3.09 -28.18 6.40
C GLY A 2 -3.31 -28.82 7.76
N ASN A 3 -3.70 -30.09 7.86
CA ASN A 3 -3.72 -30.72 9.19
C ASN A 3 -2.33 -30.69 9.83
N GLY A 4 -2.16 -29.87 10.87
CA GLY A 4 -0.93 -29.74 11.65
C GLY A 4 0.07 -28.69 11.16
N LYS A 5 -0.20 -27.91 10.06
CA LYS A 5 0.67 -26.82 9.63
C LYS A 5 0.30 -25.52 10.33
N LEU A 6 1.31 -24.80 10.86
CA LEU A 6 1.10 -23.52 11.53
C LEU A 6 0.51 -22.48 10.58
N VAL A 7 -0.36 -21.60 11.07
CA VAL A 7 -0.99 -20.51 10.31
C VAL A 7 0.07 -19.71 9.53
N TYR A 8 1.15 -19.31 10.19
CA TYR A 8 2.23 -18.58 9.53
C TYR A 8 2.86 -19.36 8.37
N SER A 9 3.09 -20.65 8.54
CA SER A 9 3.65 -21.50 7.47
C SER A 9 2.65 -21.69 6.33
N GLN A 10 1.34 -21.75 6.62
CA GLN A 10 0.31 -21.79 5.58
C GLN A 10 0.29 -20.47 4.76
N LEU A 11 0.50 -19.31 5.42
CA LEU A 11 0.59 -18.01 4.76
C LEU A 11 1.81 -17.95 3.84
N LEU A 12 2.98 -18.39 4.29
CA LEU A 12 4.21 -18.40 3.49
C LEU A 12 4.13 -19.26 2.21
N ASP A 13 3.24 -20.26 2.16
CA ASP A 13 3.02 -21.08 0.94
C ASP A 13 2.43 -20.28 -0.22
N PHE A 14 1.85 -19.12 0.02
CA PHE A 14 1.33 -18.24 -1.02
C PHE A 14 2.41 -17.36 -1.68
N LEU A 15 3.64 -17.39 -1.15
CA LEU A 15 4.78 -16.68 -1.70
C LEU A 15 5.57 -17.57 -2.68
N ASP A 16 6.05 -16.97 -3.76
CA ASP A 16 6.92 -17.66 -4.72
C ASP A 16 8.35 -17.77 -4.20
N ARG A 17 8.61 -18.84 -3.42
CA ARG A 17 9.93 -19.13 -2.87
C ARG A 17 10.99 -19.33 -3.95
N ASN A 18 10.63 -19.86 -5.11
CA ASN A 18 11.58 -20.09 -6.20
C ASN A 18 12.09 -18.78 -6.78
N HIS A 19 11.18 -17.81 -6.98
CA HIS A 19 11.55 -16.47 -7.42
C HIS A 19 12.41 -15.75 -6.37
N PHE A 20 12.05 -15.85 -5.08
CA PHE A 20 12.89 -15.30 -4.01
C PHE A 20 14.31 -15.86 -4.03
N ASN A 21 14.45 -17.19 -4.14
CA ASN A 21 15.75 -17.85 -4.22
C ASN A 21 16.54 -17.46 -5.49
N TYR A 22 15.84 -17.19 -6.61
CA TYR A 22 16.47 -16.64 -7.81
C TYR A 22 17.09 -15.26 -7.51
N LEU A 23 16.35 -14.36 -6.84
CA LEU A 23 16.84 -13.04 -6.47
C LEU A 23 18.02 -13.12 -5.49
N VAL A 24 17.94 -14.03 -4.51
CA VAL A 24 19.06 -14.26 -3.57
C VAL A 24 20.34 -14.64 -4.32
N ARG A 25 20.24 -15.53 -5.34
CA ARG A 25 21.40 -15.89 -6.18
C ARG A 25 21.88 -14.72 -7.04
N LYS A 26 20.94 -13.98 -7.65
CA LYS A 26 21.25 -12.82 -8.51
C LYS A 26 22.07 -11.75 -7.77
N TYR A 27 21.77 -11.51 -6.51
CA TYR A 27 22.42 -10.49 -5.67
C TYR A 27 23.44 -11.10 -4.68
N GLU A 28 23.78 -12.37 -4.83
CA GLU A 28 24.72 -13.10 -3.95
C GLU A 28 24.39 -12.95 -2.44
N GLY A 29 23.08 -12.82 -2.10
CA GLY A 29 22.63 -12.47 -0.73
C GLY A 29 23.00 -13.49 0.35
N ASP A 30 23.20 -14.76 -0.02
CA ASP A 30 23.62 -15.84 0.87
C ASP A 30 25.10 -16.24 0.68
N LYS A 31 25.91 -15.43 -0.04
CA LYS A 31 27.34 -15.69 -0.19
C LYS A 31 28.03 -15.68 1.17
N TYR A 32 28.76 -16.74 1.47
CA TYR A 32 29.42 -17.00 2.77
C TYR A 32 28.47 -17.12 3.99
N VAL A 33 27.17 -17.24 3.78
CA VAL A 33 26.19 -17.43 4.87
C VAL A 33 26.12 -18.90 5.27
N LYS A 34 26.35 -19.20 6.57
CA LYS A 34 26.33 -20.56 7.10
C LYS A 34 24.96 -21.00 7.62
N ASN A 35 24.27 -20.15 8.36
CA ASN A 35 23.07 -20.55 9.12
C ASN A 35 21.83 -19.69 8.88
N PHE A 36 21.98 -18.35 8.79
CA PHE A 36 20.84 -17.42 8.70
C PHE A 36 20.72 -16.87 7.28
N THR A 37 19.97 -17.57 6.42
CA THR A 37 19.78 -17.23 4.99
C THR A 37 18.91 -15.98 4.81
N CYS A 38 18.91 -15.42 3.58
CA CYS A 38 17.99 -14.34 3.20
C CYS A 38 16.53 -14.74 3.36
N TYR A 39 16.19 -16.03 3.10
CA TYR A 39 14.86 -16.53 3.31
C TYR A 39 14.46 -16.56 4.79
N ASN A 40 15.39 -16.97 5.68
CA ASN A 40 15.14 -16.91 7.12
C ASN A 40 14.94 -15.46 7.58
N GLN A 41 15.73 -14.52 7.05
CA GLN A 41 15.56 -13.10 7.33
C GLN A 41 14.17 -12.61 6.87
N LEU A 42 13.74 -12.90 5.64
CA LEU A 42 12.41 -12.54 5.16
C LEU A 42 11.32 -13.10 6.08
N ALA A 43 11.40 -14.39 6.41
CA ALA A 43 10.44 -15.04 7.29
C ALA A 43 10.40 -14.40 8.70
N VAL A 44 11.56 -14.10 9.29
CA VAL A 44 11.62 -13.43 10.61
C VAL A 44 11.04 -12.03 10.54
N LEU A 45 11.37 -11.25 9.51
CA LEU A 45 10.87 -9.88 9.35
C LEU A 45 9.35 -9.86 9.10
N MET A 46 8.84 -10.72 8.23
CA MET A 46 7.40 -10.82 7.97
C MET A 46 6.62 -11.29 9.20
N TYR A 47 7.17 -12.25 9.96
CA TYR A 47 6.58 -12.66 11.23
C TYR A 47 6.49 -11.48 12.20
N GLY A 48 7.58 -10.70 12.33
CA GLY A 48 7.60 -9.50 13.14
C GLY A 48 6.52 -8.48 12.75
N GLN A 49 6.33 -8.28 11.44
CA GLN A 49 5.27 -7.40 10.91
C GLN A 49 3.87 -7.93 11.25
N LEU A 50 3.59 -9.17 10.92
CA LEU A 50 2.28 -9.78 11.12
C LEU A 50 1.92 -9.96 12.61
N SER A 51 2.91 -10.17 13.49
CA SER A 51 2.71 -10.28 14.94
C SER A 51 2.84 -8.96 15.70
N ASN A 52 2.87 -7.82 14.99
CA ASN A 52 2.91 -6.46 15.54
C ASN A 52 4.09 -6.20 16.50
N ARG A 53 5.32 -6.71 16.21
CA ARG A 53 6.51 -6.48 17.02
C ARG A 53 7.04 -5.06 16.91
N GLU A 54 7.42 -4.45 18.03
CA GLU A 54 7.76 -3.03 18.08
C GLU A 54 9.25 -2.72 17.82
N SER A 55 10.12 -3.68 18.07
CA SER A 55 11.55 -3.49 17.94
C SER A 55 12.25 -4.76 17.43
N LEU A 56 13.47 -4.61 16.92
CA LEU A 56 14.30 -5.74 16.52
C LEU A 56 14.52 -6.71 17.71
N ARG A 57 14.66 -6.18 18.92
CA ARG A 57 14.80 -6.97 20.16
C ARG A 57 13.54 -7.78 20.43
N ASP A 58 12.38 -7.19 20.24
CA ASP A 58 11.08 -7.84 20.44
C ASP A 58 10.86 -8.94 19.37
N VAL A 59 11.23 -8.70 18.11
CA VAL A 59 11.22 -9.73 17.06
C VAL A 59 12.08 -10.92 17.45
N VAL A 60 13.33 -10.66 17.84
CA VAL A 60 14.26 -11.74 18.25
C VAL A 60 13.75 -12.49 19.46
N PHE A 61 13.26 -11.79 20.48
CA PHE A 61 12.70 -12.41 21.68
C PHE A 61 11.50 -13.30 21.35
N ALA A 62 10.59 -12.83 20.48
CA ALA A 62 9.45 -13.62 20.03
C ALA A 62 9.86 -14.86 19.23
N THR A 63 10.90 -14.78 18.39
CA THR A 63 11.42 -15.95 17.65
C THR A 63 12.14 -16.94 18.54
N GLN A 64 12.79 -16.48 19.62
CA GLN A 64 13.39 -17.35 20.64
C GLN A 64 12.35 -18.18 21.38
N ALA A 65 11.24 -17.56 21.81
CA ALA A 65 10.14 -18.25 22.46
C ALA A 65 9.48 -19.34 21.58
N LEU A 66 9.82 -19.38 20.29
CA LEU A 66 9.30 -20.32 19.29
C LEU A 66 10.39 -21.26 18.76
N GLU A 67 11.46 -21.48 19.51
CA GLU A 67 12.61 -22.28 19.08
C GLU A 67 12.21 -23.70 18.62
N ASP A 68 11.29 -24.33 19.34
CA ASP A 68 10.71 -25.64 19.00
C ASP A 68 9.96 -25.66 17.66
N LYS A 69 9.49 -24.50 17.19
CA LYS A 69 8.74 -24.30 15.93
C LYS A 69 9.55 -23.60 14.85
N ALA A 70 10.76 -23.17 15.13
CA ALA A 70 11.56 -22.28 14.27
C ALA A 70 11.69 -22.79 12.83
N TYR A 71 11.99 -24.08 12.63
CA TYR A 71 12.08 -24.67 11.29
C TYR A 71 10.73 -24.68 10.57
N ARG A 72 9.63 -24.98 11.28
CA ARG A 72 8.27 -24.97 10.72
C ARG A 72 7.83 -23.57 10.32
N LEU A 73 8.33 -22.53 11.01
CA LEU A 73 8.06 -21.12 10.75
C LEU A 73 9.01 -20.52 9.69
N GLY A 74 9.98 -21.29 9.19
CA GLY A 74 10.94 -20.80 8.20
C GLY A 74 12.07 -19.95 8.78
N PHE A 75 12.21 -19.87 10.10
CA PHE A 75 13.26 -19.07 10.76
C PHE A 75 14.64 -19.72 10.69
N GLY A 76 14.71 -21.03 10.43
CA GLY A 76 15.94 -21.82 10.51
C GLY A 76 16.37 -22.05 11.97
N LYS A 77 17.66 -21.86 12.21
CA LYS A 77 18.20 -21.89 13.57
C LYS A 77 17.95 -20.57 14.29
N TYR A 78 18.13 -20.60 15.62
CA TYR A 78 18.12 -19.40 16.44
C TYR A 78 18.95 -18.26 15.83
N VAL A 79 18.39 -17.06 15.83
CA VAL A 79 19.07 -15.85 15.37
C VAL A 79 19.27 -14.87 16.53
N SER A 80 20.50 -14.41 16.72
CA SER A 80 20.79 -13.34 17.67
C SER A 80 20.38 -11.97 17.13
N ARG A 81 20.19 -10.99 18.02
CA ARG A 81 19.91 -9.61 17.64
C ARG A 81 20.99 -9.04 16.73
N SER A 82 22.28 -9.31 17.02
CA SER A 82 23.41 -8.85 16.20
C SER A 82 23.38 -9.46 14.81
N THR A 83 23.12 -10.76 14.69
CA THR A 83 23.02 -11.44 13.38
C THR A 83 21.89 -10.87 12.52
N LEU A 84 20.72 -10.62 13.11
CA LEU A 84 19.59 -10.02 12.37
C LEU A 84 19.88 -8.57 12.00
N ALA A 85 20.48 -7.78 12.89
CA ALA A 85 20.89 -6.40 12.62
C ALA A 85 21.93 -6.34 11.50
N ASP A 86 22.95 -7.21 11.54
CA ASP A 86 23.97 -7.32 10.50
C ASP A 86 23.37 -7.71 9.14
N ALA A 87 22.43 -8.67 9.13
CA ALA A 87 21.73 -9.05 7.91
C ALA A 87 20.95 -7.87 7.32
N ASN A 88 20.24 -7.11 8.15
CA ASN A 88 19.50 -5.92 7.72
C ASN A 88 20.43 -4.81 7.17
N ASN A 89 21.65 -4.69 7.69
CA ASN A 89 22.58 -3.65 7.27
C ASN A 89 23.38 -4.03 6.02
N LYS A 90 23.72 -5.32 5.84
CA LYS A 90 24.73 -5.76 4.85
C LYS A 90 24.11 -6.42 3.60
N ARG A 91 22.96 -7.09 3.73
CA ARG A 91 22.32 -7.74 2.59
C ARG A 91 21.69 -6.72 1.66
N ASP A 92 21.82 -6.94 0.36
CA ASP A 92 21.29 -6.04 -0.64
C ASP A 92 19.76 -5.94 -0.55
N TYR A 93 19.23 -4.73 -0.30
CA TYR A 93 17.80 -4.49 -0.18
C TYR A 93 17.03 -4.77 -1.48
N HIS A 94 17.69 -4.76 -2.65
CA HIS A 94 17.05 -5.07 -3.93
C HIS A 94 16.49 -6.50 -4.00
N ILE A 95 17.02 -7.43 -3.20
CA ILE A 95 16.43 -8.78 -3.06
C ILE A 95 14.99 -8.67 -2.58
N PHE A 96 14.78 -7.89 -1.54
CA PHE A 96 13.47 -7.71 -0.90
C PHE A 96 12.57 -6.80 -1.73
N GLU A 97 13.12 -5.77 -2.34
CA GLU A 97 12.40 -4.82 -3.20
C GLU A 97 11.85 -5.52 -4.45
N GLN A 98 12.70 -6.22 -5.20
CA GLN A 98 12.26 -6.95 -6.40
C GLN A 98 11.29 -8.07 -6.04
N PHE A 99 11.43 -8.70 -4.89
CA PHE A 99 10.48 -9.70 -4.41
C PHE A 99 9.13 -9.07 -4.02
N ALA A 100 9.13 -7.90 -3.40
CA ALA A 100 7.91 -7.15 -3.11
C ALA A 100 7.17 -6.80 -4.42
N TYR A 101 7.86 -6.29 -5.43
CA TYR A 101 7.27 -6.03 -6.75
C TYR A 101 6.74 -7.30 -7.44
N HIS A 102 7.47 -8.40 -7.37
CA HIS A 102 6.98 -9.70 -7.88
C HIS A 102 5.67 -10.11 -7.19
N THR A 103 5.60 -9.96 -5.87
CA THR A 103 4.40 -10.29 -5.08
C THR A 103 3.25 -9.33 -5.38
N VAL A 104 3.53 -8.05 -5.62
CA VAL A 104 2.55 -7.04 -6.09
C VAL A 104 1.93 -7.47 -7.41
N VAL A 105 2.75 -7.85 -8.41
CA VAL A 105 2.26 -8.32 -9.71
C VAL A 105 1.36 -9.54 -9.54
N ALA A 106 1.75 -10.50 -8.71
CA ALA A 106 0.94 -11.68 -8.40
C ALA A 106 -0.39 -11.32 -7.72
N ALA A 107 -0.37 -10.38 -6.78
CA ALA A 107 -1.58 -9.90 -6.09
C ALA A 107 -2.53 -9.18 -7.05
N ARG A 108 -2.03 -8.27 -7.89
CA ARG A 108 -2.82 -7.60 -8.92
C ARG A 108 -3.47 -8.59 -9.87
N LYS A 109 -2.68 -9.51 -10.42
CA LYS A 109 -3.19 -10.52 -11.37
C LYS A 109 -4.32 -11.36 -10.79
N CYS A 110 -4.23 -11.77 -9.52
CA CYS A 110 -5.29 -12.57 -8.92
C CYS A 110 -6.52 -11.75 -8.49
N ARG A 111 -6.39 -10.43 -8.32
CA ARG A 111 -7.46 -9.51 -7.91
C ARG A 111 -8.03 -8.68 -9.05
N ALA A 112 -7.53 -8.83 -10.27
CA ALA A 112 -7.98 -8.06 -11.43
C ALA A 112 -9.51 -8.02 -11.52
N THR A 113 -10.05 -6.81 -11.68
CA THR A 113 -11.48 -6.50 -11.83
C THR A 113 -11.59 -5.36 -12.86
N ASP A 114 -12.78 -5.06 -13.29
CA ASP A 114 -13.08 -3.92 -14.17
C ASP A 114 -14.26 -3.14 -13.56
N ILE A 115 -14.06 -2.65 -12.33
CA ILE A 115 -15.09 -1.96 -11.55
C ILE A 115 -15.53 -0.67 -12.25
N PHE A 116 -14.56 0.10 -12.77
CA PHE A 116 -14.82 1.40 -13.37
C PHE A 116 -15.16 1.32 -14.87
N LYS A 117 -14.92 0.17 -15.53
CA LYS A 117 -15.22 -0.05 -16.96
C LYS A 117 -14.60 1.00 -17.89
N LEU A 118 -13.38 1.40 -17.63
CA LEU A 118 -12.69 2.49 -18.35
C LEU A 118 -11.68 1.97 -19.40
N GLY A 119 -11.50 0.65 -19.51
CA GLY A 119 -10.54 0.04 -20.44
C GLY A 119 -9.09 0.14 -20.04
N GLY A 120 -8.72 0.98 -19.07
CA GLY A 120 -7.39 1.13 -18.50
C GLY A 120 -7.38 1.04 -16.98
N ASN A 121 -6.19 0.95 -16.40
CA ASN A 121 -6.04 0.88 -14.95
C ASN A 121 -6.37 2.23 -14.28
N VAL A 122 -6.83 2.20 -13.04
CA VAL A 122 -7.17 3.39 -12.26
C VAL A 122 -6.28 3.47 -11.02
N TYR A 123 -5.45 4.51 -10.96
CA TYR A 123 -4.46 4.69 -9.91
C TYR A 123 -4.69 5.95 -9.08
N ALA A 124 -4.60 5.84 -7.77
CA ALA A 124 -4.39 7.00 -6.90
C ALA A 124 -2.90 7.16 -6.60
N PHE A 125 -2.40 8.39 -6.65
CA PHE A 125 -1.03 8.71 -6.25
C PHE A 125 -1.02 9.66 -5.07
N ASP A 126 -0.26 9.30 -4.04
CA ASP A 126 -0.06 10.15 -2.87
C ASP A 126 1.24 9.75 -2.15
N SER A 127 1.61 10.52 -1.12
CA SER A 127 2.76 10.23 -0.28
C SER A 127 2.40 10.23 1.20
N THR A 128 3.14 9.44 1.96
CA THR A 128 3.07 9.48 3.41
C THR A 128 4.43 9.73 4.01
N THR A 129 4.50 10.69 4.95
CA THR A 129 5.72 10.99 5.69
C THR A 129 5.81 10.14 6.95
N ILE A 130 6.99 9.61 7.19
CA ILE A 130 7.36 8.86 8.38
C ILE A 130 8.43 9.67 9.10
N GLU A 131 8.08 10.21 10.26
CA GLU A 131 9.02 10.98 11.07
C GLU A 131 10.03 10.06 11.74
N LEU A 132 11.30 10.46 11.73
CA LEU A 132 12.44 9.74 12.29
C LEU A 132 13.24 10.65 13.21
N CYS A 133 13.89 10.07 14.21
CA CYS A 133 14.87 10.80 15.01
C CYS A 133 16.15 11.02 14.19
N LEU A 134 16.51 12.26 13.89
CA LEU A 134 17.67 12.58 13.07
C LEU A 134 18.99 12.14 13.70
N GLU A 135 19.07 12.12 15.04
CA GLU A 135 20.28 11.65 15.74
C GLU A 135 20.58 10.18 15.43
N THR A 136 19.52 9.38 15.27
CA THR A 136 19.60 7.96 14.93
C THR A 136 19.71 7.74 13.42
N PHE A 137 18.90 8.46 12.63
CA PHE A 137 18.81 8.30 11.17
C PHE A 137 19.46 9.49 10.44
N LYS A 138 20.77 9.61 10.54
CA LYS A 138 21.55 10.75 10.02
C LYS A 138 21.39 10.98 8.51
N TRP A 139 21.06 9.95 7.76
CA TRP A 139 20.81 10.01 6.32
C TRP A 139 19.43 10.57 5.95
N ALA A 140 18.44 10.51 6.86
CA ALA A 140 17.05 10.86 6.60
C ALA A 140 16.75 12.31 6.98
N ILE A 141 17.35 13.28 6.31
CA ILE A 141 17.21 14.72 6.62
C ILE A 141 15.83 15.22 6.24
N PHE A 142 15.11 15.82 7.19
CA PHE A 142 13.83 16.49 6.92
C PHE A 142 13.92 18.01 7.05
N ARG A 143 14.34 18.52 8.23
CA ARG A 143 14.53 19.95 8.48
C ARG A 143 15.76 20.16 9.36
N LYS A 144 16.83 20.71 8.78
CA LYS A 144 18.08 20.97 9.51
C LYS A 144 17.86 21.81 10.80
N ASN A 145 17.00 22.84 10.71
CA ASN A 145 16.76 23.77 11.82
C ASN A 145 15.91 23.19 12.96
N GLN A 146 15.24 22.03 12.77
CA GLN A 146 14.35 21.44 13.77
C GLN A 146 14.85 20.08 14.29
N ARG A 147 16.04 19.63 13.90
CA ARG A 147 16.60 18.31 14.24
C ARG A 147 15.64 17.14 13.95
N LYS A 148 14.74 17.31 12.99
CA LYS A 148 13.76 16.29 12.59
C LYS A 148 14.26 15.56 11.35
N GLY A 149 14.30 14.24 11.42
CA GLY A 149 14.49 13.35 10.30
C GLY A 149 13.16 12.83 9.77
N GLY A 150 13.16 12.26 8.58
CA GLY A 150 12.00 11.61 8.03
C GLY A 150 12.23 11.08 6.62
N ILE A 151 11.42 10.13 6.26
CA ILE A 151 11.30 9.63 4.89
C ILE A 151 9.89 9.81 4.37
N LYS A 152 9.74 9.87 3.06
CA LYS A 152 8.45 9.78 2.37
C LYS A 152 8.39 8.48 1.59
N VAL A 153 7.23 7.85 1.67
CA VAL A 153 6.88 6.73 0.81
C VAL A 153 5.82 7.24 -0.16
N HIS A 154 6.25 7.52 -1.38
CA HIS A 154 5.37 7.88 -2.49
C HIS A 154 4.81 6.60 -3.06
N THR A 155 3.50 6.52 -3.22
CA THR A 155 2.83 5.27 -3.61
C THR A 155 1.87 5.52 -4.75
N LEU A 156 1.94 4.67 -5.77
CA LEU A 156 0.90 4.50 -6.77
C LEU A 156 0.03 3.31 -6.34
N TYR A 157 -1.25 3.57 -6.11
CA TYR A 157 -2.20 2.60 -5.56
C TYR A 157 -3.29 2.30 -6.58
N ASP A 158 -3.40 1.05 -6.98
CA ASP A 158 -4.43 0.58 -7.89
C ASP A 158 -5.78 0.50 -7.16
N LEU A 159 -6.73 1.33 -7.59
CA LEU A 159 -8.04 1.44 -6.95
C LEU A 159 -8.96 0.26 -7.23
N GLU A 160 -8.74 -0.48 -8.33
CA GLU A 160 -9.55 -1.65 -8.65
C GLU A 160 -9.13 -2.87 -7.83
N THR A 161 -7.81 -3.11 -7.75
CA THR A 161 -7.29 -4.28 -7.04
C THR A 161 -7.03 -4.02 -5.56
N SER A 162 -7.02 -2.76 -5.12
CA SER A 162 -6.62 -2.31 -3.78
C SER A 162 -5.17 -2.73 -3.44
N ILE A 163 -4.26 -2.66 -4.42
CA ILE A 163 -2.85 -3.05 -4.28
C ILE A 163 -1.94 -1.85 -4.57
N PRO A 164 -0.92 -1.57 -3.72
CA PRO A 164 0.12 -0.61 -4.05
C PRO A 164 0.98 -1.17 -5.21
N THR A 165 1.07 -0.45 -6.33
CA THR A 165 1.73 -0.94 -7.54
C THR A 165 3.14 -0.40 -7.73
N PHE A 166 3.40 0.75 -7.14
CA PHE A 166 4.71 1.40 -7.20
C PHE A 166 4.96 2.15 -5.89
N PHE A 167 6.19 2.11 -5.40
CA PHE A 167 6.64 2.88 -4.24
C PHE A 167 8.02 3.44 -4.48
N HIS A 168 8.14 4.72 -4.15
CA HIS A 168 9.41 5.44 -4.21
C HIS A 168 9.71 6.05 -2.84
N ILE A 169 10.83 5.64 -2.26
CA ILE A 169 11.26 6.09 -0.92
C ILE A 169 12.25 7.22 -1.09
N THR A 170 11.95 8.37 -0.51
CA THR A 170 12.82 9.56 -0.52
C THR A 170 13.02 10.11 0.88
N GLU A 171 14.02 10.96 1.05
CA GLU A 171 14.11 11.81 2.23
C GLU A 171 12.88 12.72 2.30
N ALA A 172 12.38 13.01 3.52
CA ALA A 172 11.15 13.79 3.70
C ALA A 172 11.26 15.26 3.20
N ARG A 173 12.49 15.77 2.97
CA ARG A 173 12.70 17.12 2.37
C ARG A 173 12.38 17.18 0.88
N VAL A 174 12.36 16.04 0.19
CA VAL A 174 12.06 15.98 -1.25
C VAL A 174 10.62 16.42 -1.48
N ASN A 175 10.40 17.31 -2.45
CA ASN A 175 9.05 17.77 -2.79
C ASN A 175 8.25 16.61 -3.41
N ASP A 176 6.99 16.45 -2.97
CA ASP A 176 6.11 15.38 -3.43
C ASP A 176 5.90 15.40 -4.95
N MET A 177 5.88 16.59 -5.56
CA MET A 177 5.75 16.73 -7.01
C MET A 177 6.90 16.08 -7.79
N ASN A 178 8.11 16.00 -7.22
CA ASN A 178 9.24 15.37 -7.90
C ASN A 178 9.04 13.85 -8.10
N ALA A 179 8.25 13.24 -7.24
CA ALA A 179 7.93 11.83 -7.38
C ALA A 179 7.01 11.54 -8.57
N MET A 180 6.30 12.55 -9.10
CA MET A 180 5.55 12.40 -10.37
C MET A 180 6.48 12.10 -11.56
N ASP A 181 7.75 12.52 -11.50
CA ASP A 181 8.70 12.31 -12.60
C ASP A 181 9.21 10.88 -12.71
N VAL A 182 9.03 10.06 -11.67
CA VAL A 182 9.51 8.66 -11.60
C VAL A 182 8.37 7.64 -11.68
N ILE A 183 7.11 8.09 -11.78
CA ILE A 183 5.96 7.19 -11.97
C ILE A 183 6.06 6.53 -13.34
N PRO A 184 5.92 5.20 -13.45
CA PRO A 184 5.81 4.50 -14.72
C PRO A 184 4.40 4.68 -15.29
N TYR A 185 4.15 5.80 -15.97
CA TYR A 185 2.83 6.06 -16.58
C TYR A 185 2.54 5.08 -17.70
N GLU A 186 1.31 4.56 -17.71
CA GLU A 186 0.78 3.62 -18.70
C GLU A 186 -0.26 4.34 -19.57
N GLU A 187 -0.21 4.14 -20.89
CA GLU A 187 -1.23 4.63 -21.83
C GLU A 187 -2.64 4.14 -21.41
N ASP A 188 -3.67 4.90 -21.71
CA ASP A 188 -5.08 4.66 -21.39
C ASP A 188 -5.41 4.57 -19.89
N SER A 189 -4.44 4.68 -19.00
CA SER A 189 -4.65 4.58 -17.56
C SER A 189 -4.95 5.93 -16.92
N PHE A 190 -5.72 5.91 -15.82
CA PHE A 190 -6.18 7.08 -15.08
C PHE A 190 -5.34 7.29 -13.81
N TYR A 191 -4.85 8.50 -13.61
CA TYR A 191 -4.03 8.89 -12.46
C TYR A 191 -4.73 9.97 -11.64
N ILE A 192 -5.05 9.68 -10.38
CA ILE A 192 -5.81 10.56 -9.50
C ILE A 192 -4.89 11.17 -8.46
N PHE A 193 -4.88 12.52 -8.42
CA PHE A 193 -3.97 13.30 -7.59
C PHE A 193 -4.72 14.25 -6.66
N ASP A 194 -4.18 14.49 -5.48
CA ASP A 194 -4.65 15.58 -4.63
C ASP A 194 -4.11 16.93 -5.13
N ARG A 195 -4.61 18.00 -4.53
CA ARG A 195 -4.29 19.40 -4.83
C ARG A 195 -2.78 19.71 -4.76
N GLY A 196 -2.02 18.98 -3.96
CA GLY A 196 -0.56 19.12 -3.85
C GLY A 196 0.18 18.90 -5.18
N TYR A 197 -0.38 18.08 -6.06
CA TYR A 197 0.22 17.68 -7.33
C TYR A 197 -0.20 18.54 -8.54
N ASN A 198 -0.68 19.75 -8.32
CA ASN A 198 -1.12 20.69 -9.36
C ASN A 198 0.10 21.33 -10.07
N ASP A 199 0.81 20.54 -10.88
CA ASP A 199 1.88 21.00 -11.76
C ASP A 199 1.50 20.75 -13.22
N PHE A 200 1.11 21.81 -13.93
CA PHE A 200 0.55 21.68 -15.28
C PHE A 200 1.58 21.17 -16.31
N GLN A 201 2.86 21.37 -16.11
CA GLN A 201 3.89 20.79 -16.97
C GLN A 201 3.97 19.27 -16.82
N ARG A 202 3.91 18.76 -15.59
CA ARG A 202 3.87 17.32 -15.30
C ARG A 202 2.56 16.68 -15.74
N LEU A 203 1.43 17.35 -15.53
CA LEU A 203 0.13 16.93 -16.04
C LEU A 203 0.10 16.86 -17.57
N PHE A 204 0.78 17.78 -18.26
CA PHE A 204 0.90 17.73 -19.71
C PHE A 204 1.72 16.52 -20.19
N ARG A 205 2.78 16.13 -19.47
CA ARG A 205 3.51 14.90 -19.79
C ARG A 205 2.61 13.66 -19.74
N ILE A 206 1.72 13.57 -18.75
CA ILE A 206 0.73 12.47 -18.67
C ILE A 206 -0.15 12.47 -19.91
N ASN A 207 -0.64 13.64 -20.34
CA ASN A 207 -1.43 13.78 -21.56
C ASN A 207 -0.67 13.34 -22.82
N VAL A 208 0.60 13.70 -22.93
CA VAL A 208 1.45 13.34 -24.10
C VAL A 208 1.70 11.83 -24.18
N ILE A 209 1.74 11.14 -23.05
CA ILE A 209 1.88 9.66 -22.97
C ILE A 209 0.58 8.96 -23.40
N GLY A 210 -0.54 9.67 -23.54
CA GLY A 210 -1.84 9.07 -23.81
C GLY A 210 -2.55 8.58 -22.55
N ALA A 211 -2.11 9.00 -21.37
CA ALA A 211 -2.73 8.70 -20.09
C ALA A 211 -3.66 9.82 -19.63
N TYR A 212 -4.55 9.50 -18.70
CA TYR A 212 -5.51 10.44 -18.17
C TYR A 212 -5.17 10.82 -16.73
N PHE A 213 -5.49 12.05 -16.35
CA PHE A 213 -5.39 12.47 -14.95
C PHE A 213 -6.68 13.10 -14.44
N ILE A 214 -6.89 13.01 -13.14
CA ILE A 214 -7.89 13.80 -12.40
C ILE A 214 -7.15 14.41 -11.22
N VAL A 215 -7.06 15.74 -11.19
CA VAL A 215 -6.39 16.47 -10.11
C VAL A 215 -7.33 17.47 -9.47
N LYS A 216 -7.33 17.54 -8.12
CA LYS A 216 -8.07 18.55 -7.39
C LYS A 216 -7.46 19.93 -7.62
N GLY A 217 -8.26 20.87 -8.10
CA GLY A 217 -7.85 22.24 -8.40
C GLY A 217 -7.49 23.05 -7.15
N LYS A 218 -6.58 24.00 -7.31
CA LYS A 218 -6.32 25.08 -6.36
C LYS A 218 -7.34 26.20 -6.54
N LYS A 219 -7.63 26.97 -5.48
CA LYS A 219 -8.58 28.11 -5.56
C LYS A 219 -8.16 29.19 -6.58
N ASN A 220 -6.88 29.32 -6.79
CA ASN A 220 -6.27 30.33 -7.68
C ASN A 220 -5.97 29.80 -9.11
N ASN A 221 -6.46 28.61 -9.47
CA ASN A 221 -6.30 28.14 -10.83
C ASN A 221 -7.20 28.94 -11.76
N ASP A 222 -6.59 29.75 -12.61
CA ASP A 222 -7.27 30.59 -13.58
C ASP A 222 -7.58 29.79 -14.84
N PHE A 223 -8.88 29.71 -15.21
CA PHE A 223 -9.39 28.87 -16.30
C PHE A 223 -10.36 29.65 -17.17
N LYS A 224 -10.16 29.64 -18.47
CA LYS A 224 -11.01 30.25 -19.48
C LYS A 224 -11.88 29.18 -20.15
N PRO A 225 -13.18 29.09 -19.84
CA PRO A 225 -14.06 28.13 -20.48
C PRO A 225 -14.35 28.52 -21.94
N LEU A 226 -14.40 27.52 -22.82
CA LEU A 226 -14.89 27.63 -24.19
C LEU A 226 -16.31 27.09 -24.32
N LYS A 227 -16.55 25.93 -23.73
CA LYS A 227 -17.84 25.24 -23.71
C LYS A 227 -18.13 24.79 -22.29
N TRP A 228 -19.38 24.94 -21.86
CA TRP A 228 -19.77 24.53 -20.52
C TRP A 228 -21.20 24.04 -20.45
N THR A 229 -21.45 23.15 -19.49
CA THR A 229 -22.75 22.61 -19.12
C THR A 229 -23.05 22.94 -17.66
N ARG A 230 -24.26 23.39 -17.37
CA ARG A 230 -24.73 23.72 -16.01
C ARG A 230 -25.95 22.93 -15.57
N ARG A 231 -26.56 22.16 -16.50
CA ARG A 231 -27.75 21.37 -16.21
C ARG A 231 -27.36 19.90 -16.07
N PHE A 232 -27.51 19.38 -14.88
CA PHE A 232 -27.23 18.00 -14.53
C PHE A 232 -28.43 17.39 -13.79
N PRO A 233 -28.53 16.05 -13.73
CA PRO A 233 -29.59 15.40 -12.99
C PRO A 233 -29.62 15.84 -11.52
N PRO A 234 -30.85 16.05 -10.95
CA PRO A 234 -30.95 16.31 -9.51
C PRO A 234 -30.27 15.25 -8.68
N GLY A 235 -29.58 15.65 -7.61
CA GLY A 235 -28.84 14.74 -6.72
C GLY A 235 -27.49 14.28 -7.25
N SER A 236 -27.06 14.70 -8.47
CA SER A 236 -25.75 14.32 -9.02
C SER A 236 -24.56 14.98 -8.29
N GLY A 237 -24.78 16.02 -7.52
CA GLY A 237 -23.73 16.82 -6.92
C GLY A 237 -22.92 17.66 -7.92
N ILE A 238 -23.08 17.47 -9.24
CA ILE A 238 -22.34 18.23 -10.26
C ILE A 238 -22.93 19.64 -10.39
N LEU A 239 -22.11 20.65 -10.15
CA LEU A 239 -22.49 22.06 -10.24
C LEU A 239 -22.17 22.67 -11.61
N SER A 240 -21.07 22.26 -12.23
CA SER A 240 -20.69 22.71 -13.59
C SER A 240 -19.67 21.76 -14.19
N ASP A 241 -19.67 21.70 -15.53
CA ASP A 241 -18.71 20.98 -16.34
C ASP A 241 -18.32 21.87 -17.53
N ALA A 242 -17.03 22.14 -17.71
CA ALA A 242 -16.55 23.07 -18.70
C ALA A 242 -15.26 22.60 -19.34
N ILE A 243 -15.16 22.69 -20.65
CA ILE A 243 -13.95 22.47 -21.42
C ILE A 243 -13.38 23.83 -21.85
N GLY A 244 -12.07 24.03 -21.69
CA GLY A 244 -11.42 25.27 -22.03
C GLY A 244 -9.91 25.17 -21.95
N TYR A 245 -9.27 26.29 -21.62
CA TYR A 245 -7.83 26.39 -21.48
C TYR A 245 -7.46 27.02 -20.13
N MET A 246 -6.25 26.78 -19.68
CA MET A 246 -5.69 27.59 -18.60
C MET A 246 -5.54 29.04 -19.11
N ASN A 247 -5.95 30.01 -18.29
CA ASN A 247 -6.05 31.40 -18.76
C ASN A 247 -4.72 32.16 -18.65
N SER A 248 -3.93 31.94 -17.56
CA SER A 248 -2.64 32.62 -17.43
C SER A 248 -1.67 32.13 -18.51
N GLU A 249 -0.95 33.03 -19.15
CA GLU A 249 0.01 32.74 -20.19
C GLU A 249 1.06 31.71 -19.76
N GLN A 250 1.60 31.88 -18.54
CA GLN A 250 2.57 30.94 -17.97
C GLN A 250 2.02 29.52 -17.82
N THR A 251 0.76 29.37 -17.36
CA THR A 251 0.17 28.05 -17.19
C THR A 251 -0.24 27.44 -18.52
N ARG A 252 -0.70 28.28 -19.46
CA ARG A 252 -1.04 27.86 -20.81
C ARG A 252 0.18 27.39 -21.60
N PHE A 253 1.34 28.01 -21.41
CA PHE A 253 2.60 27.53 -21.98
C PHE A 253 2.97 26.14 -21.46
N LYS A 254 2.73 25.86 -20.16
CA LYS A 254 2.98 24.55 -19.54
C LYS A 254 1.97 23.48 -19.93
N TYR A 255 0.73 23.87 -20.21
CA TYR A 255 -0.36 22.99 -20.64
C TYR A 255 -1.13 23.66 -21.80
N PRO A 256 -0.68 23.49 -23.05
CA PRO A 256 -1.25 24.21 -24.18
C PRO A 256 -2.59 23.64 -24.69
N GLU A 257 -2.90 22.39 -24.32
CA GLU A 257 -4.08 21.67 -24.77
C GLU A 257 -5.36 22.05 -24.00
N LYS A 258 -6.50 21.62 -24.54
CA LYS A 258 -7.78 21.73 -23.85
C LYS A 258 -7.75 20.91 -22.57
N ILE A 259 -8.32 21.48 -21.52
CA ILE A 259 -8.51 20.83 -20.23
C ILE A 259 -9.96 20.99 -19.79
N ARG A 260 -10.48 20.02 -19.08
CA ARG A 260 -11.83 20.03 -18.54
C ARG A 260 -11.81 20.39 -17.08
N ARG A 261 -12.73 21.26 -16.66
CA ARG A 261 -12.95 21.65 -15.26
C ARG A 261 -14.33 21.20 -14.82
N ILE A 262 -14.39 20.33 -13.84
CA ILE A 262 -15.61 19.84 -13.22
C ILE A 262 -15.73 20.45 -11.83
N THR A 263 -16.92 20.96 -11.48
CA THR A 263 -17.24 21.46 -10.16
C THR A 263 -18.28 20.55 -9.53
N TYR A 264 -17.97 20.04 -8.36
CA TYR A 264 -18.76 19.04 -7.64
C TYR A 264 -19.06 19.53 -6.22
N TRP A 265 -20.26 19.27 -5.73
CA TRP A 265 -20.63 19.45 -4.34
C TRP A 265 -20.52 18.12 -3.60
N ASP A 266 -19.62 18.05 -2.64
CA ASP A 266 -19.40 16.91 -1.76
C ASP A 266 -20.35 17.04 -0.56
N GLU A 267 -21.44 16.27 -0.56
CA GLU A 267 -22.45 16.34 0.50
C GLU A 267 -21.94 15.82 1.84
N GLU A 268 -21.07 14.82 1.85
CA GLU A 268 -20.51 14.26 3.09
C GLU A 268 -19.65 15.28 3.83
N GLN A 269 -18.85 16.03 3.08
CA GLN A 269 -17.91 17.01 3.64
C GLN A 269 -18.42 18.46 3.54
N GLN A 270 -19.65 18.66 3.04
CA GLN A 270 -20.31 19.97 2.89
C GLN A 270 -19.41 21.02 2.24
N ARG A 271 -18.74 20.61 1.14
CA ARG A 271 -17.79 21.48 0.46
C ARG A 271 -17.82 21.35 -1.06
N LYS A 272 -17.43 22.43 -1.70
CA LYS A 272 -17.24 22.49 -3.14
C LYS A 272 -15.85 21.97 -3.52
N LEU A 273 -15.79 21.00 -4.44
CA LEU A 273 -14.59 20.49 -5.05
C LEU A 273 -14.50 20.94 -6.51
N ILE A 274 -13.28 21.19 -6.97
CA ILE A 274 -12.99 21.51 -8.36
C ILE A 274 -11.94 20.50 -8.84
N PHE A 275 -12.22 19.86 -9.97
CA PHE A 275 -11.30 18.92 -10.62
C PHE A 275 -10.87 19.45 -11.98
N PHE A 276 -9.60 19.23 -12.33
CA PHE A 276 -9.08 19.36 -13.68
C PHE A 276 -8.73 17.98 -14.23
N THR A 277 -9.07 17.75 -15.51
CA THR A 277 -8.80 16.47 -16.19
C THR A 277 -8.62 16.68 -17.68
N ASN A 278 -7.81 15.82 -18.31
CA ASN A 278 -7.73 15.69 -19.77
C ASN A 278 -8.70 14.63 -20.32
N ALA A 279 -9.37 13.87 -19.47
CA ALA A 279 -10.39 12.90 -19.88
C ALA A 279 -11.68 13.65 -20.27
N LEU A 280 -11.85 13.91 -21.57
CA LEU A 280 -12.98 14.69 -22.08
C LEU A 280 -14.24 13.85 -22.25
N ASP A 281 -14.10 12.54 -22.42
CA ASP A 281 -15.18 11.62 -22.82
C ASP A 281 -15.86 10.88 -21.66
N ILE A 282 -15.27 10.88 -20.45
CA ILE A 282 -15.91 10.29 -19.29
C ILE A 282 -17.03 11.18 -18.75
N SER A 283 -18.04 10.61 -18.09
CA SER A 283 -19.06 11.42 -17.43
C SER A 283 -18.49 12.27 -16.29
N PRO A 284 -19.02 13.45 -15.97
CA PRO A 284 -18.54 14.24 -14.82
C PRO A 284 -18.80 13.52 -13.48
N MET A 285 -19.81 12.66 -13.41
CA MET A 285 -20.06 11.78 -12.27
C MET A 285 -18.95 10.78 -12.08
N MET A 286 -18.49 10.11 -13.17
CA MET A 286 -17.37 9.19 -13.14
C MET A 286 -16.09 9.88 -12.62
N ALA A 287 -15.81 11.10 -13.09
CA ALA A 287 -14.64 11.85 -12.59
C ALA A 287 -14.73 12.15 -11.08
N ALA A 288 -15.92 12.47 -10.57
CA ALA A 288 -16.16 12.67 -9.14
C ALA A 288 -16.03 11.37 -8.35
N GLU A 289 -16.55 10.27 -8.88
CA GLU A 289 -16.43 8.92 -8.28
C GLU A 289 -14.98 8.45 -8.20
N LEU A 290 -14.21 8.61 -9.29
CA LEU A 290 -12.79 8.28 -9.32
C LEU A 290 -12.02 9.09 -8.26
N TYR A 291 -12.31 10.38 -8.14
CA TYR A 291 -11.69 11.21 -7.12
C TYR A 291 -12.12 10.82 -5.70
N HIS A 292 -13.38 10.48 -5.50
CA HIS A 292 -13.86 9.99 -4.21
C HIS A 292 -13.10 8.73 -3.79
N ASN A 293 -12.89 7.77 -4.70
CA ASN A 293 -12.16 6.54 -4.42
C ASN A 293 -10.66 6.75 -4.09
N ARG A 294 -10.08 7.92 -4.35
CA ARG A 294 -8.70 8.25 -3.96
C ARG A 294 -8.43 8.04 -2.46
N TRP A 295 -9.44 8.19 -1.59
CA TRP A 295 -9.27 8.00 -0.15
C TRP A 295 -8.77 6.59 0.24
N GLN A 296 -8.93 5.61 -0.62
CA GLN A 296 -8.43 4.25 -0.39
C GLN A 296 -6.91 4.22 -0.14
N ILE A 297 -6.14 5.11 -0.81
CA ILE A 297 -4.69 5.22 -0.56
C ILE A 297 -4.40 5.75 0.85
N GLU A 298 -5.26 6.62 1.40
CA GLU A 298 -5.12 7.12 2.77
C GLU A 298 -5.37 6.01 3.79
N LEU A 299 -6.31 5.11 3.53
CA LEU A 299 -6.52 3.90 4.35
C LEU A 299 -5.32 2.95 4.27
N PHE A 300 -4.76 2.77 3.08
CA PHE A 300 -3.53 1.99 2.92
C PHE A 300 -2.39 2.62 3.73
N PHE A 301 -2.19 3.94 3.69
CA PHE A 301 -1.18 4.62 4.50
C PHE A 301 -1.44 4.52 6.01
N LYS A 302 -2.71 4.61 6.42
CA LYS A 302 -3.08 4.39 7.82
C LYS A 302 -2.68 2.98 8.26
N TRP A 303 -3.01 1.98 7.43
CA TRP A 303 -2.60 0.60 7.67
C TRP A 303 -1.07 0.48 7.71
N LEU A 304 -0.37 1.03 6.71
CA LEU A 304 1.09 1.03 6.62
C LEU A 304 1.73 1.58 7.91
N LYS A 305 1.22 2.70 8.43
CA LYS A 305 1.73 3.32 9.67
C LYS A 305 1.39 2.54 10.94
N GLN A 306 0.22 1.91 10.98
CA GLN A 306 -0.23 1.19 12.17
C GLN A 306 0.42 -0.19 12.29
N HIS A 307 0.53 -0.91 11.19
CA HIS A 307 0.98 -2.30 11.18
C HIS A 307 2.47 -2.44 10.87
N LEU A 308 3.04 -1.58 10.04
CA LEU A 308 4.48 -1.55 9.85
C LEU A 308 5.23 -1.03 11.08
N LYS A 309 4.52 -0.48 12.07
CA LYS A 309 5.13 0.22 13.21
C LYS A 309 6.33 1.08 12.79
N ILE A 310 6.22 1.71 11.61
CA ILE A 310 7.23 2.55 10.98
C ILE A 310 7.64 3.72 11.89
N LYS A 311 6.95 3.94 12.99
CA LYS A 311 7.41 4.86 14.04
C LYS A 311 8.69 4.38 14.72
N LYS A 312 9.04 3.07 14.59
CA LYS A 312 10.27 2.47 15.16
C LYS A 312 10.82 1.45 14.17
N PHE A 313 11.71 1.88 13.26
CA PHE A 313 12.41 0.93 12.42
C PHE A 313 13.30 -0.01 13.24
N TRP A 314 13.43 -1.24 12.75
CA TRP A 314 14.24 -2.29 13.38
C TRP A 314 15.73 -2.17 13.06
N GLY A 315 16.12 -1.21 12.23
CA GLY A 315 17.49 -0.86 11.89
C GLY A 315 17.58 0.61 11.49
N GLU A 316 18.77 1.19 11.60
CA GLU A 316 19.01 2.63 11.44
C GLU A 316 19.55 3.00 10.06
N SER A 317 20.12 2.04 9.33
CA SER A 317 20.64 2.27 7.99
C SER A 317 19.51 2.37 6.97
N GLU A 318 19.76 3.10 5.88
CA GLU A 318 18.83 3.18 4.74
C GLU A 318 18.48 1.78 4.21
N ASN A 319 19.47 0.91 4.10
CA ASN A 319 19.31 -0.47 3.67
C ASN A 319 18.32 -1.25 4.55
N ALA A 320 18.49 -1.17 5.88
CA ALA A 320 17.60 -1.83 6.83
C ALA A 320 16.16 -1.32 6.76
N VAL A 321 15.99 0.00 6.61
CA VAL A 321 14.67 0.64 6.44
C VAL A 321 14.01 0.16 5.15
N ARG A 322 14.73 0.12 4.02
CA ARG A 322 14.21 -0.36 2.74
C ARG A 322 13.80 -1.84 2.82
N ILE A 323 14.63 -2.70 3.43
CA ILE A 323 14.31 -4.11 3.66
C ILE A 323 13.03 -4.26 4.47
N GLN A 324 12.88 -3.50 5.55
CA GLN A 324 11.69 -3.57 6.41
C GLN A 324 10.42 -3.14 5.67
N ILE A 325 10.45 -2.02 4.93
CA ILE A 325 9.31 -1.54 4.16
C ILE A 325 8.90 -2.57 3.10
N ASN A 326 9.86 -3.10 2.34
CA ASN A 326 9.58 -4.09 1.30
C ASN A 326 9.05 -5.41 1.87
N SER A 327 9.57 -5.86 3.01
CA SER A 327 9.05 -7.05 3.71
C SER A 327 7.60 -6.87 4.15
N ALA A 328 7.23 -5.68 4.56
CA ALA A 328 5.87 -5.37 4.97
C ALA A 328 4.90 -5.26 3.79
N ILE A 329 5.33 -4.64 2.69
CA ILE A 329 4.55 -4.63 1.44
C ILE A 329 4.33 -6.06 0.95
N THR A 330 5.37 -6.91 1.03
CA THR A 330 5.25 -8.35 0.72
C THR A 330 4.20 -9.02 1.61
N ALA A 331 4.19 -8.74 2.91
CA ALA A 331 3.21 -9.30 3.84
C ALA A 331 1.78 -8.83 3.51
N TYR A 332 1.59 -7.56 3.18
CA TYR A 332 0.29 -7.04 2.74
C TYR A 332 -0.21 -7.72 1.48
N CYS A 333 0.62 -7.77 0.44
CA CYS A 333 0.27 -8.40 -0.83
C CYS A 333 0.01 -9.91 -0.68
N MET A 334 0.77 -10.60 0.18
CA MET A 334 0.52 -11.99 0.53
C MET A 334 -0.89 -12.15 1.14
N MET A 335 -1.29 -11.32 2.09
CA MET A 335 -2.63 -11.38 2.67
C MET A 335 -3.72 -11.09 1.65
N ALA A 336 -3.48 -10.17 0.70
CA ALA A 336 -4.39 -9.89 -0.40
C ALA A 336 -4.55 -11.09 -1.36
N ILE A 337 -3.45 -11.81 -1.64
CA ILE A 337 -3.47 -13.05 -2.43
C ILE A 337 -4.27 -14.14 -1.69
N VAL A 338 -4.03 -14.33 -0.40
CA VAL A 338 -4.74 -15.30 0.45
C VAL A 338 -6.24 -15.00 0.43
N GLN A 339 -6.62 -13.74 0.68
CA GLN A 339 -8.02 -13.30 0.67
C GLN A 339 -8.72 -13.72 -0.63
N LYS A 340 -8.13 -13.38 -1.76
CA LYS A 340 -8.74 -13.64 -3.07
C LYS A 340 -8.76 -15.12 -3.44
N LYS A 341 -7.61 -15.83 -3.30
CA LYS A 341 -7.49 -17.24 -3.66
C LYS A 341 -8.36 -18.16 -2.81
N MET A 342 -8.63 -17.77 -1.57
CA MET A 342 -9.47 -18.56 -0.66
C MET A 342 -10.92 -18.08 -0.60
N GLY A 343 -11.31 -17.05 -1.39
CA GLY A 343 -12.67 -16.52 -1.41
C GLY A 343 -13.10 -15.90 -0.07
N ILE A 344 -12.17 -15.31 0.69
CA ILE A 344 -12.45 -14.74 2.00
C ILE A 344 -13.09 -13.35 1.81
N GLU A 345 -14.29 -13.17 2.35
CA GLU A 345 -15.02 -11.89 2.27
C GLU A 345 -14.53 -10.86 3.30
N ARG A 346 -13.84 -11.31 4.34
CA ARG A 346 -13.34 -10.45 5.41
C ARG A 346 -12.31 -9.46 4.88
N PRO A 347 -12.36 -8.16 5.26
CA PRO A 347 -11.36 -7.17 4.87
C PRO A 347 -9.93 -7.56 5.28
N ILE A 348 -8.94 -7.21 4.47
CA ILE A 348 -7.51 -7.52 4.74
C ILE A 348 -7.09 -7.02 6.13
N TYR A 349 -7.59 -5.85 6.56
CA TYR A 349 -7.30 -5.30 7.88
C TYR A 349 -7.69 -6.26 9.03
N GLU A 350 -8.92 -6.82 8.97
CA GLU A 350 -9.39 -7.77 9.98
C GLU A 350 -8.60 -9.09 9.91
N MET A 351 -8.26 -9.56 8.70
CA MET A 351 -7.42 -10.75 8.53
C MET A 351 -6.05 -10.56 9.18
N LEU A 352 -5.45 -9.37 9.05
CA LEU A 352 -4.17 -9.06 9.69
C LEU A 352 -4.28 -9.02 11.21
N GLN A 353 -5.38 -8.52 11.76
CA GLN A 353 -5.64 -8.57 13.21
C GLN A 353 -5.76 -10.01 13.72
N LEU A 354 -6.54 -10.85 13.03
CA LEU A 354 -6.66 -12.27 13.39
C LEU A 354 -5.32 -13.00 13.26
N ALA A 355 -4.59 -12.76 12.18
CA ALA A 355 -3.27 -13.34 11.99
C ALA A 355 -2.32 -12.96 13.13
N SER A 356 -2.36 -11.71 13.61
CA SER A 356 -1.41 -11.21 14.62
C SER A 356 -1.41 -12.01 15.93
N VAL A 357 -2.51 -12.67 16.28
CA VAL A 357 -2.67 -13.48 17.49
C VAL A 357 -2.60 -14.99 17.23
N SER A 358 -2.74 -15.44 15.98
CA SER A 358 -2.92 -16.85 15.64
C SER A 358 -1.79 -17.47 14.81
N LEU A 359 -0.70 -16.75 14.53
CA LEU A 359 0.38 -17.21 13.63
C LEU A 359 0.99 -18.56 14.01
N THR A 360 0.98 -18.91 15.30
CA THR A 360 1.58 -20.13 15.84
C THR A 360 0.58 -21.26 16.09
N GLU A 361 -0.68 -21.05 15.75
CA GLU A 361 -1.73 -22.05 15.80
C GLU A 361 -1.73 -22.94 14.56
N THR A 362 -2.42 -24.08 14.65
CA THR A 362 -2.57 -25.03 13.51
C THR A 362 -3.93 -24.92 12.83
N THR A 363 -4.66 -23.85 13.08
CA THR A 363 -5.97 -23.57 12.50
C THR A 363 -5.86 -23.40 10.98
N PRO A 364 -6.68 -24.07 10.14
CA PRO A 364 -6.73 -23.83 8.72
C PRO A 364 -7.14 -22.37 8.39
N LEU A 365 -6.54 -21.76 7.36
CA LEU A 365 -6.76 -20.33 7.04
C LEU A 365 -8.23 -20.01 6.71
N ASN A 366 -8.95 -20.91 6.03
CA ASN A 366 -10.36 -20.74 5.73
C ASN A 366 -11.23 -20.68 7.01
N LYS A 367 -10.88 -21.47 8.03
CA LYS A 367 -11.56 -21.42 9.35
C LYS A 367 -11.17 -20.16 10.12
N LEU A 368 -9.90 -19.79 10.11
CA LEU A 368 -9.41 -18.60 10.82
C LEU A 368 -10.01 -17.31 10.27
N PHE A 369 -10.06 -17.17 8.96
CA PHE A 369 -10.49 -15.94 8.30
C PHE A 369 -11.95 -15.96 7.83
N GLY A 370 -12.65 -17.10 7.94
CA GLY A 370 -14.08 -17.21 7.67
C GLY A 370 -14.92 -16.34 8.61
N LYS A 371 -16.15 -16.05 8.24
CA LYS A 371 -17.13 -15.44 9.17
C LYS A 371 -17.45 -16.45 10.27
N PRO A 372 -17.51 -16.05 11.55
CA PRO A 372 -17.94 -16.94 12.59
C PRO A 372 -19.38 -17.39 12.32
N ASN A 373 -19.62 -18.71 12.33
CA ASN A 373 -20.95 -19.25 12.28
C ASN A 373 -21.56 -19.08 13.69
N TYR A 374 -22.31 -18.00 13.91
CA TYR A 374 -23.00 -17.75 15.18
C TYR A 374 -24.11 -18.77 15.48
N ASN A 375 -24.48 -19.64 14.50
CA ASN A 375 -25.51 -20.68 14.70
C ASN A 375 -25.02 -21.89 15.55
N ILE A 376 -23.74 -21.98 15.93
CA ILE A 376 -23.24 -23.11 16.74
C ILE A 376 -23.43 -22.87 18.25
N VAL A 377 -23.74 -21.65 18.68
CA VAL A 377 -23.87 -21.34 20.12
C VAL A 377 -25.28 -21.63 20.64
N ASN A 378 -26.28 -21.70 19.77
CA ASN A 378 -27.68 -21.96 20.20
C ASN A 378 -28.01 -23.45 20.41
N ASP A 379 -27.10 -24.38 20.06
CA ASP A 379 -27.33 -25.82 20.27
C ASP A 379 -26.79 -26.35 21.61
N LEU A 380 -26.22 -25.50 22.47
CA LEU A 380 -25.68 -25.90 23.78
C LEU A 380 -26.56 -25.45 24.96
N ASP A 381 -27.63 -24.69 24.73
CA ASP A 381 -28.58 -24.29 25.78
C ASP A 381 -29.83 -25.19 25.87
N GLY A 382 -29.66 -26.46 25.54
CA GLY A 382 -30.61 -27.53 25.85
C GLY A 382 -30.41 -28.11 27.26
N SER A 383 -30.20 -27.29 28.29
CA SER A 383 -30.22 -27.76 29.67
C SER A 383 -31.59 -27.55 30.30
N SER A 384 -32.32 -28.67 30.40
CA SER A 384 -33.40 -28.91 31.34
C SER A 384 -33.31 -28.10 32.64
N GLU A 385 -34.33 -27.28 32.88
CA GLU A 385 -34.60 -26.72 34.20
C GLU A 385 -34.74 -27.86 35.25
N PRO A 386 -34.09 -27.79 36.39
CA PRO A 386 -34.41 -28.67 37.50
C PRO A 386 -35.73 -28.13 38.14
N SER A 387 -36.77 -28.92 38.07
CA SER A 387 -37.97 -28.71 38.89
C SER A 387 -37.62 -28.75 40.38
N LEU A 388 -37.78 -27.62 41.03
CA LEU A 388 -37.75 -27.53 42.50
C LEU A 388 -39.12 -27.93 43.02
N PHE A 389 -39.14 -29.05 43.80
CA PHE A 389 -40.07 -29.26 44.87
C PHE A 389 -39.39 -28.95 46.18
#